data_6cffae445959f350e45dd7d27b6e1f7b
#
_entry.id   6cffae445959f350e45dd7d27b6e1f7b
#
_cell.length_a   1.000
_cell.length_b   1.000
_cell.length_c   1.000
_cell.angle_alpha   90.00
_cell.angle_beta   90.00
_cell.angle_gamma   90.00
#
_symmetry.space_group_name_H-M   'P 1'
#
loop_
_entity.id
_entity.type
_entity.pdbx_description
1 polymer ?
#
loop_
_entity_poly.entity_id
_entity_poly.type
_entity_poly.pdbx_seq_one_letter_code
_entity_poly.pdbx_strand_id
1 'polypeptide(L)'
;MSLCLPRRHRAHTLLLCAAGRSSGVLLIVLGLAGCATPSGVATRAISQPGIAAAYQPLSGHSDLGLGRAAGAAMMIQPGIAVTNAHNANLLDPKRVIGVATQSDLMFFHADGGTPPATAAPVTGEAVTAYGQDTDGRLRLAHGVVRQIVTVPGYSTSPYFIFAGNAGPGFSGGPVIDTDGKLIGITFGYKDQGAERLIYAYDITRVLTELSLVEKEPRHG
;
A
#
# COMPACT_ATOMS: atom_id res chain seq x y z
N MET A 1 33.13 23.63 41.68
CA MET A 1 34.29 23.05 42.41
C MET A 1 33.93 21.58 42.63
N SER A 2 34.48 20.61 42.02
CA SER A 2 35.81 20.09 41.81
C SER A 2 35.76 19.17 40.57
N LEU A 3 36.76 19.34 39.76
CA LEU A 3 37.17 18.46 38.67
C LEU A 3 37.71 17.12 39.23
N CYS A 4 37.55 16.06 38.49
CA CYS A 4 38.53 14.98 38.41
C CYS A 4 38.51 14.31 37.03
N LEU A 5 39.62 14.47 36.34
CA LEU A 5 39.98 13.93 35.03
C LEU A 5 40.79 12.60 35.19
N PRO A 6 41.25 11.96 34.14
CA PRO A 6 41.14 10.51 33.87
C PRO A 6 42.43 9.72 34.21
N ARG A 7 42.32 8.39 34.27
CA ARG A 7 43.51 7.53 34.30
C ARG A 7 43.57 6.64 33.07
N ARG A 8 44.58 6.88 32.26
CA ARG A 8 45.12 5.97 31.24
C ARG A 8 45.80 4.80 31.93
N HIS A 9 45.63 3.59 31.46
CA HIS A 9 46.63 2.53 31.62
C HIS A 9 46.86 1.78 30.29
N ARG A 10 48.15 1.54 30.12
CA ARG A 10 48.93 1.15 28.96
C ARG A 10 48.72 -0.32 28.53
N ALA A 11 49.08 -0.51 27.27
CA ALA A 11 49.28 -1.72 26.53
C ALA A 11 50.18 -2.77 27.21
N HIS A 12 49.90 -4.03 26.97
CA HIS A 12 50.87 -5.07 26.85
C HIS A 12 50.55 -5.97 25.66
N THR A 13 51.45 -5.90 24.70
CA THR A 13 51.57 -6.77 23.55
C THR A 13 52.13 -8.12 24.03
N LEU A 14 51.51 -9.21 23.66
CA LEU A 14 52.11 -10.55 23.67
C LEU A 14 51.74 -11.25 22.35
N LEU A 15 52.76 -11.35 21.50
CA LEU A 15 52.80 -12.28 20.36
C LEU A 15 52.96 -13.70 20.90
N LEU A 16 52.11 -14.61 20.42
CA LEU A 16 52.42 -16.04 20.42
C LEU A 16 51.90 -16.63 19.12
N CYS A 17 52.85 -17.01 18.27
CA CYS A 17 52.63 -17.88 17.14
C CYS A 17 52.38 -19.33 17.65
N ALA A 18 51.32 -19.94 17.17
CA ALA A 18 51.23 -21.41 17.14
C ALA A 18 50.36 -21.85 15.96
N ALA A 19 50.92 -22.80 15.25
CA ALA A 19 50.46 -23.35 13.98
C ALA A 19 49.16 -24.19 14.06
N GLY A 20 48.39 -24.11 12.99
CA GLY A 20 47.75 -25.23 12.32
C GLY A 20 46.63 -25.94 13.06
N ARG A 21 45.41 -25.70 12.56
CA ARG A 21 44.41 -26.74 12.23
C ARG A 21 43.20 -26.07 11.58
N SER A 22 43.04 -26.37 10.26
CA SER A 22 41.86 -25.98 9.50
C SER A 22 40.63 -26.69 10.04
N SER A 23 39.88 -26.00 10.90
CA SER A 23 38.50 -26.40 11.25
C SER A 23 37.59 -25.46 10.48
N GLY A 24 37.01 -25.99 9.39
CA GLY A 24 35.98 -25.28 8.63
C GLY A 24 34.82 -24.93 9.54
N VAL A 25 34.69 -23.66 9.86
CA VAL A 25 33.49 -23.11 10.50
C VAL A 25 32.43 -23.08 9.40
N LEU A 26 31.55 -24.09 9.40
CA LEU A 26 30.31 -24.09 8.65
C LEU A 26 29.41 -22.99 9.26
N LEU A 27 29.44 -21.80 8.68
CA LEU A 27 28.49 -20.74 8.98
C LEU A 27 27.12 -21.19 8.48
N ILE A 28 26.33 -21.82 9.37
CA ILE A 28 24.91 -22.01 9.13
C ILE A 28 24.27 -20.62 9.24
N VAL A 29 24.10 -19.95 8.10
CA VAL A 29 23.22 -18.80 7.99
C VAL A 29 21.80 -19.36 8.13
N LEU A 30 21.31 -19.42 9.37
CA LEU A 30 19.89 -19.55 9.64
C LEU A 30 19.22 -18.28 9.05
N GLY A 31 18.81 -18.36 7.80
CA GLY A 31 17.90 -17.40 7.22
C GLY A 31 16.66 -17.37 8.10
N LEU A 32 16.50 -16.32 8.89
CA LEU A 32 15.23 -15.93 9.45
C LEU A 32 14.30 -15.61 8.28
N ALA A 33 13.72 -16.66 7.67
CA ALA A 33 12.53 -16.51 6.87
C ALA A 33 11.46 -15.99 7.84
N GLY A 34 11.41 -14.68 8.02
CA GLY A 34 10.28 -14.04 8.66
C GLY A 34 9.06 -14.51 7.89
N CYS A 35 8.20 -15.31 8.54
CA CYS A 35 6.90 -15.65 7.99
C CYS A 35 6.13 -14.34 7.84
N ALA A 36 6.26 -13.67 6.70
CA ALA A 36 5.41 -12.55 6.36
C ALA A 36 3.99 -13.10 6.34
N THR A 37 3.17 -12.65 7.27
CA THR A 37 1.77 -13.03 7.35
C THR A 37 1.14 -12.68 5.99
N PRO A 38 0.52 -13.63 5.27
CA PRO A 38 -0.04 -13.36 3.96
C PRO A 38 -1.06 -12.23 4.06
N SER A 39 -0.95 -11.22 3.20
CA SER A 39 -1.90 -10.11 3.16
C SER A 39 -3.26 -10.60 2.69
N GLY A 40 -4.29 -10.38 3.49
CA GLY A 40 -5.67 -10.78 3.18
C GLY A 40 -5.88 -12.28 3.06
N VAL A 41 -7.05 -12.65 2.59
CA VAL A 41 -7.47 -14.03 2.30
C VAL A 41 -7.68 -14.19 0.79
N ALA A 42 -7.23 -15.30 0.22
CA ALA A 42 -7.47 -15.60 -1.19
C ALA A 42 -8.97 -15.73 -1.46
N THR A 43 -9.43 -15.12 -2.52
CA THR A 43 -10.82 -15.23 -2.99
C THR A 43 -10.86 -15.47 -4.50
N ARG A 44 -11.95 -16.08 -4.98
CA ARG A 44 -12.12 -16.36 -6.41
C ARG A 44 -12.76 -15.21 -7.16
N ALA A 45 -13.53 -14.37 -6.47
CA ALA A 45 -14.28 -13.29 -7.09
C ALA A 45 -14.55 -12.16 -6.06
N ILE A 46 -14.81 -10.98 -6.59
CA ILE A 46 -15.42 -9.87 -5.85
C ILE A 46 -16.92 -10.12 -5.85
N SER A 47 -17.53 -10.16 -4.66
CA SER A 47 -18.95 -10.53 -4.50
C SER A 47 -19.91 -9.44 -4.96
N GLN A 48 -19.48 -8.17 -4.96
CA GLN A 48 -20.28 -7.03 -5.40
C GLN A 48 -20.10 -6.80 -6.90
N PRO A 49 -21.12 -7.01 -7.75
CA PRO A 49 -20.96 -6.95 -9.22
C PRO A 49 -20.46 -5.58 -9.72
N GLY A 50 -20.90 -4.48 -9.12
CA GLY A 50 -20.45 -3.13 -9.49
C GLY A 50 -18.97 -2.90 -9.18
N ILE A 51 -18.50 -3.42 -8.05
CA ILE A 51 -17.07 -3.36 -7.69
C ILE A 51 -16.27 -4.28 -8.62
N ALA A 52 -16.74 -5.50 -8.87
CA ALA A 52 -16.08 -6.45 -9.75
C ALA A 52 -15.91 -5.90 -11.19
N ALA A 53 -16.93 -5.22 -11.71
CA ALA A 53 -16.89 -4.61 -13.04
C ALA A 53 -15.92 -3.40 -13.13
N ALA A 54 -15.68 -2.72 -12.02
CA ALA A 54 -14.84 -1.54 -11.95
C ALA A 54 -13.40 -1.83 -11.45
N TYR A 55 -13.15 -3.00 -10.88
CA TYR A 55 -11.85 -3.41 -10.37
C TYR A 55 -10.89 -3.77 -11.50
N GLN A 56 -9.67 -3.27 -11.44
CA GLN A 56 -8.61 -3.56 -12.40
C GLN A 56 -7.37 -4.11 -11.67
N PRO A 57 -7.00 -5.37 -11.90
CA PRO A 57 -5.75 -5.90 -11.37
C PRO A 57 -4.56 -5.30 -12.12
N LEU A 58 -3.54 -4.85 -11.39
CA LEU A 58 -2.27 -4.39 -11.94
C LEU A 58 -1.19 -5.40 -11.62
N SER A 59 -0.43 -5.82 -12.62
CA SER A 59 0.68 -6.75 -12.43
C SER A 59 1.81 -6.46 -13.41
N GLY A 60 3.05 -6.61 -12.95
CA GLY A 60 4.23 -6.34 -13.74
C GLY A 60 5.47 -6.99 -13.10
N HIS A 61 6.65 -6.56 -13.57
CA HIS A 61 7.91 -6.88 -12.93
C HIS A 61 8.25 -5.76 -11.93
N SER A 62 8.94 -6.12 -10.84
CA SER A 62 9.52 -5.11 -9.94
C SER A 62 10.58 -4.29 -10.67
N ASP A 63 10.79 -3.04 -10.25
CA ASP A 63 11.76 -2.11 -10.86
C ASP A 63 13.19 -2.69 -10.95
N LEU A 64 13.52 -3.59 -10.05
CA LEU A 64 14.82 -4.28 -10.05
C LEU A 64 14.85 -5.56 -10.90
N GLY A 65 13.76 -5.93 -11.56
CA GLY A 65 13.65 -7.17 -12.34
C GLY A 65 13.74 -8.47 -11.52
N LEU A 66 13.76 -8.38 -10.19
CA LEU A 66 13.98 -9.51 -9.27
C LEU A 66 12.68 -10.12 -8.72
N GLY A 67 11.56 -9.91 -9.39
CA GLY A 67 10.29 -10.46 -8.94
C GLY A 67 9.08 -9.86 -9.65
N ARG A 68 7.91 -10.32 -9.27
CA ARG A 68 6.63 -9.78 -9.74
C ARG A 68 6.17 -8.70 -8.76
N ALA A 69 5.65 -7.62 -9.29
CA ALA A 69 4.95 -6.59 -8.54
C ALA A 69 3.46 -6.66 -8.87
N ALA A 70 2.64 -6.42 -7.88
CA ALA A 70 1.20 -6.41 -8.00
C ALA A 70 0.62 -5.21 -7.25
N GLY A 71 -0.42 -4.65 -7.81
CA GLY A 71 -1.22 -3.58 -7.25
C GLY A 71 -2.64 -3.70 -7.77
N ALA A 72 -3.48 -2.78 -7.44
CA ALA A 72 -4.85 -2.72 -7.90
C ALA A 72 -5.20 -1.32 -8.39
N ALA A 73 -6.27 -1.22 -9.15
CA ALA A 73 -6.87 0.04 -9.52
C ALA A 73 -8.39 -0.08 -9.51
N MET A 74 -9.05 1.06 -9.44
CA MET A 74 -10.49 1.13 -9.39
C MET A 74 -11.02 2.19 -10.35
N MET A 75 -11.96 1.83 -11.18
CA MET A 75 -12.68 2.81 -12.01
C MET A 75 -13.55 3.69 -11.10
N ILE A 76 -13.40 5.00 -11.23
CA ILE A 76 -14.09 6.00 -10.40
C ILE A 76 -14.97 6.96 -11.20
N GLN A 77 -14.73 7.04 -12.52
CA GLN A 77 -15.58 7.72 -13.51
C GLN A 77 -15.59 6.91 -14.81
N PRO A 78 -16.55 7.09 -15.71
CA PRO A 78 -16.53 6.43 -17.01
C PRO A 78 -15.24 6.71 -17.76
N GLY A 79 -14.47 5.65 -18.07
CA GLY A 79 -13.19 5.77 -18.78
C GLY A 79 -11.99 6.22 -17.93
N ILE A 80 -12.16 6.44 -16.61
CA ILE A 80 -11.09 6.89 -15.72
C ILE A 80 -10.98 5.97 -14.50
N ALA A 81 -9.79 5.43 -14.28
CA ALA A 81 -9.45 4.68 -13.09
C ALA A 81 -8.39 5.40 -12.27
N VAL A 82 -8.32 5.03 -10.99
CA VAL A 82 -7.33 5.50 -10.02
C VAL A 82 -6.53 4.32 -9.48
N THR A 83 -5.26 4.56 -9.24
CA THR A 83 -4.35 3.72 -8.46
C THR A 83 -3.41 4.58 -7.63
N ASN A 84 -2.47 3.99 -6.91
CA ASN A 84 -1.42 4.76 -6.26
C ASN A 84 -0.30 5.13 -7.25
N ALA A 85 0.32 6.30 -7.06
CA ALA A 85 1.42 6.77 -7.91
C ALA A 85 2.64 5.82 -7.85
N HIS A 86 2.89 5.17 -6.72
CA HIS A 86 3.96 4.18 -6.62
C HIS A 86 3.71 2.89 -7.44
N ASN A 87 2.52 2.71 -8.02
CA ASN A 87 2.22 1.64 -8.98
C ASN A 87 2.50 2.05 -10.44
N ALA A 88 3.13 3.21 -10.69
CA ALA A 88 3.33 3.75 -12.04
C ALA A 88 4.03 2.77 -13.00
N ASN A 89 4.96 1.97 -12.48
CA ASN A 89 5.67 0.94 -13.25
C ASN A 89 4.79 -0.24 -13.72
N LEU A 90 3.56 -0.35 -13.19
CA LEU A 90 2.57 -1.37 -13.57
C LEU A 90 1.63 -0.90 -14.69
N LEU A 91 1.79 0.33 -15.18
CA LEU A 91 0.91 0.95 -16.16
C LEU A 91 1.67 1.40 -17.41
N ASP A 92 0.98 1.41 -18.55
CA ASP A 92 1.48 2.10 -19.73
C ASP A 92 1.43 3.62 -19.48
N PRO A 93 2.59 4.32 -19.52
CA PRO A 93 2.64 5.77 -19.30
C PRO A 93 1.72 6.58 -20.24
N LYS A 94 1.42 6.07 -21.42
CA LYS A 94 0.52 6.72 -22.39
C LYS A 94 -0.93 6.78 -21.91
N ARG A 95 -1.30 5.94 -20.96
CA ARG A 95 -2.64 5.94 -20.36
C ARG A 95 -2.77 6.93 -19.21
N VAL A 96 -1.68 7.43 -18.65
CA VAL A 96 -1.69 8.29 -17.47
C VAL A 96 -2.28 9.65 -17.84
N ILE A 97 -3.30 10.06 -17.08
CA ILE A 97 -3.93 11.38 -17.17
C ILE A 97 -3.11 12.37 -16.33
N GLY A 98 -2.73 11.99 -15.12
CA GLY A 98 -1.92 12.78 -14.21
C GLY A 98 -1.76 12.14 -12.84
N VAL A 99 -0.89 12.76 -12.06
CA VAL A 99 -0.57 12.35 -10.68
C VAL A 99 -0.95 13.49 -9.74
N ALA A 100 -1.64 13.18 -8.66
CA ALA A 100 -1.99 14.18 -7.67
C ALA A 100 -0.74 14.72 -6.96
N THR A 101 -0.68 16.02 -6.74
CA THR A 101 0.51 16.69 -6.17
C THR A 101 0.61 16.53 -4.63
N GLN A 102 -0.49 16.22 -3.97
CA GLN A 102 -0.58 16.18 -2.50
C GLN A 102 -0.97 14.79 -1.95
N SER A 103 -1.02 13.78 -2.81
CA SER A 103 -1.38 12.41 -2.42
C SER A 103 -0.71 11.42 -3.36
N ASP A 104 -0.57 10.19 -2.90
CA ASP A 104 -0.05 9.09 -3.70
C ASP A 104 -1.16 8.50 -4.60
N LEU A 105 -1.79 9.36 -5.42
CA LEU A 105 -2.83 8.99 -6.37
C LEU A 105 -2.40 9.28 -7.80
N MET A 106 -2.68 8.36 -8.69
CA MET A 106 -2.47 8.47 -10.13
C MET A 106 -3.75 8.08 -10.86
N PHE A 107 -4.15 8.92 -11.82
CA PHE A 107 -5.35 8.73 -12.64
C PHE A 107 -4.94 8.35 -14.04
N PHE A 108 -5.69 7.42 -14.65
CA PHE A 108 -5.35 6.93 -15.98
C PHE A 108 -6.62 6.54 -16.76
N HIS A 109 -6.51 6.55 -18.09
CA HIS A 109 -7.56 6.05 -18.97
C HIS A 109 -7.74 4.55 -18.84
N ALA A 110 -8.97 4.12 -18.60
CA ALA A 110 -9.35 2.72 -18.42
C ALA A 110 -10.51 2.35 -19.34
N ASP A 111 -10.44 1.13 -19.89
CA ASP A 111 -11.47 0.61 -20.76
C ASP A 111 -12.52 -0.14 -19.94
N GLY A 112 -13.77 -0.04 -20.36
CA GLY A 112 -14.90 -0.81 -19.80
C GLY A 112 -15.32 -0.36 -18.41
N GLY A 113 -16.31 -1.05 -17.87
CA GLY A 113 -16.80 -0.87 -16.50
C GLY A 113 -17.69 0.35 -16.27
N THR A 114 -18.45 0.27 -15.20
CA THR A 114 -19.27 1.39 -14.69
C THR A 114 -18.73 1.72 -13.29
N PRO A 115 -18.50 2.99 -12.97
CA PRO A 115 -18.09 3.38 -11.62
C PRO A 115 -19.13 2.92 -10.60
N PRO A 116 -18.71 2.38 -9.44
CA PRO A 116 -19.65 1.97 -8.41
C PRO A 116 -20.25 3.19 -7.69
N ALA A 117 -21.36 2.96 -6.99
CA ALA A 117 -21.86 3.93 -6.05
C ALA A 117 -20.83 4.19 -4.94
N THR A 118 -20.77 5.42 -4.45
CA THR A 118 -19.83 5.85 -3.40
C THR A 118 -20.55 6.23 -2.12
N ALA A 119 -19.82 6.16 -0.99
CA ALA A 119 -20.28 6.68 0.29
C ALA A 119 -19.07 7.25 1.07
N ALA A 120 -19.33 8.06 2.07
CA ALA A 120 -18.30 8.51 3.01
C ALA A 120 -18.00 7.39 4.02
N PRO A 121 -16.75 7.22 4.49
CA PRO A 121 -16.43 6.26 5.54
C PRO A 121 -17.05 6.68 6.87
N VAL A 122 -17.45 5.70 7.70
CA VAL A 122 -18.02 5.92 9.03
C VAL A 122 -17.17 5.18 10.07
N THR A 123 -16.77 5.87 11.14
CA THR A 123 -16.04 5.23 12.25
C THR A 123 -16.85 4.10 12.87
N GLY A 124 -16.23 2.94 13.05
CA GLY A 124 -16.86 1.74 13.60
C GLY A 124 -17.54 0.85 12.58
N GLU A 125 -17.65 1.27 11.30
CA GLU A 125 -18.25 0.42 10.27
C GLU A 125 -17.32 -0.72 9.84
N ALA A 126 -17.92 -1.86 9.48
CA ALA A 126 -17.21 -2.97 8.88
C ALA A 126 -16.95 -2.67 7.40
N VAL A 127 -15.73 -2.99 6.96
CA VAL A 127 -15.29 -2.74 5.58
C VAL A 127 -14.63 -3.97 4.97
N THR A 128 -14.62 -4.02 3.65
CA THR A 128 -13.85 -5.00 2.88
C THR A 128 -12.95 -4.29 1.89
N ALA A 129 -11.66 -4.61 1.91
CA ALA A 129 -10.70 -4.17 0.91
C ALA A 129 -10.36 -5.30 -0.04
N TYR A 130 -10.13 -4.98 -1.31
CA TYR A 130 -9.68 -5.92 -2.34
C TYR A 130 -8.31 -5.52 -2.88
N GLY A 131 -7.51 -6.52 -3.16
CA GLY A 131 -6.19 -6.41 -3.75
C GLY A 131 -5.80 -7.73 -4.40
N GLN A 132 -4.50 -7.93 -4.59
CA GLN A 132 -3.99 -9.20 -5.12
C GLN A 132 -2.66 -9.57 -4.45
N ASP A 133 -2.27 -10.82 -4.57
CA ASP A 133 -0.94 -11.25 -4.17
C ASP A 133 0.08 -11.03 -5.32
N THR A 134 1.34 -11.35 -5.05
CA THR A 134 2.42 -11.24 -6.04
C THR A 134 2.22 -12.12 -7.26
N ASP A 135 1.39 -13.16 -7.17
CA ASP A 135 1.04 -14.03 -8.29
C ASP A 135 -0.17 -13.51 -9.08
N GLY A 136 -0.73 -12.37 -8.68
CA GLY A 136 -1.90 -11.76 -9.31
C GLY A 136 -3.24 -12.39 -8.90
N ARG A 137 -3.24 -13.23 -7.86
CA ARG A 137 -4.48 -13.82 -7.35
C ARG A 137 -5.23 -12.81 -6.51
N LEU A 138 -6.53 -12.71 -6.75
CA LEU A 138 -7.41 -11.83 -5.99
C LEU A 138 -7.41 -12.18 -4.50
N ARG A 139 -7.31 -11.16 -3.67
CA ARG A 139 -7.35 -11.25 -2.21
C ARG A 139 -8.32 -10.25 -1.64
N LEU A 140 -8.90 -10.59 -0.50
CA LEU A 140 -9.74 -9.68 0.27
C LEU A 140 -9.24 -9.57 1.72
N ALA A 141 -9.49 -8.42 2.33
CA ALA A 141 -9.24 -8.16 3.73
C ALA A 141 -10.48 -7.52 4.35
N HIS A 142 -11.01 -8.13 5.41
CA HIS A 142 -12.04 -7.52 6.23
C HIS A 142 -11.42 -6.63 7.28
N GLY A 143 -12.13 -5.58 7.67
CA GLY A 143 -11.68 -4.67 8.71
C GLY A 143 -12.82 -3.85 9.32
N VAL A 144 -12.42 -2.96 10.22
CA VAL A 144 -13.33 -2.00 10.88
C VAL A 144 -12.66 -0.64 10.87
N VAL A 145 -13.36 0.39 10.41
CA VAL A 145 -12.85 1.77 10.41
C VAL A 145 -12.61 2.22 11.85
N ARG A 146 -11.37 2.57 12.15
CA ARG A 146 -10.91 3.00 13.47
C ARG A 146 -10.93 4.51 13.62
N GLN A 147 -10.56 5.21 12.55
CA GLN A 147 -10.37 6.64 12.59
C GLN A 147 -10.57 7.26 11.22
N ILE A 148 -11.22 8.41 11.18
CA ILE A 148 -11.26 9.30 10.03
C ILE A 148 -10.33 10.46 10.35
N VAL A 149 -9.31 10.68 9.50
CA VAL A 149 -8.29 11.70 9.72
C VAL A 149 -8.64 12.94 8.91
N THR A 150 -8.92 14.03 9.61
CA THR A 150 -9.15 15.36 9.02
C THR A 150 -7.86 16.16 9.09
N VAL A 151 -7.50 16.84 8.01
CA VAL A 151 -6.37 17.77 8.01
C VAL A 151 -6.92 19.19 7.96
N PRO A 152 -6.46 20.10 8.86
CA PRO A 152 -6.87 21.50 8.82
C PRO A 152 -6.65 22.11 7.44
N GLY A 153 -7.67 22.82 6.94
CA GLY A 153 -7.63 23.44 5.61
C GLY A 153 -8.24 22.59 4.48
N TYR A 154 -8.60 21.34 4.74
CA TYR A 154 -9.35 20.51 3.79
C TYR A 154 -10.83 20.39 4.22
N SER A 155 -11.74 20.59 3.28
CA SER A 155 -13.19 20.45 3.51
C SER A 155 -13.64 19.00 3.66
N THR A 156 -12.81 18.05 3.22
CA THR A 156 -13.06 16.61 3.26
C THR A 156 -11.95 15.90 4.01
N SER A 157 -12.24 14.73 4.59
CA SER A 157 -11.22 13.88 5.21
C SER A 157 -10.21 13.42 4.19
N PRO A 158 -8.90 13.66 4.40
CA PRO A 158 -7.88 13.24 3.44
C PRO A 158 -7.76 11.72 3.38
N TYR A 159 -7.97 11.00 4.50
CA TYR A 159 -7.91 9.54 4.56
C TYR A 159 -8.58 8.99 5.83
N PHE A 160 -8.82 7.70 5.84
CA PHE A 160 -9.26 6.98 7.03
C PHE A 160 -8.35 5.78 7.29
N ILE A 161 -8.43 5.27 8.51
CA ILE A 161 -7.66 4.13 8.98
C ILE A 161 -8.63 3.03 9.39
N PHE A 162 -8.42 1.83 8.91
CA PHE A 162 -9.15 0.65 9.36
C PHE A 162 -8.20 -0.43 9.85
N ALA A 163 -8.62 -1.20 10.85
CA ALA A 163 -7.89 -2.37 11.31
C ALA A 163 -8.25 -3.57 10.43
N GLY A 164 -7.25 -4.28 9.93
CA GLY A 164 -7.46 -5.41 9.03
C GLY A 164 -6.15 -6.11 8.70
N ASN A 165 -6.16 -6.98 7.70
CA ASN A 165 -4.97 -7.70 7.28
C ASN A 165 -4.55 -7.45 5.82
N ALA A 166 -5.00 -6.34 5.22
CA ALA A 166 -4.49 -5.91 3.91
C ALA A 166 -2.99 -5.58 4.01
N GLY A 167 -2.29 -5.61 2.89
CA GLY A 167 -0.85 -5.35 2.83
C GLY A 167 -0.37 -5.24 1.39
N PRO A 168 0.86 -5.70 1.06
CA PRO A 168 1.38 -5.66 -0.31
C PRO A 168 0.39 -6.20 -1.33
N GLY A 169 0.22 -5.47 -2.46
CA GLY A 169 -0.73 -5.80 -3.52
C GLY A 169 -2.15 -5.26 -3.34
N PHE A 170 -2.46 -4.62 -2.19
CA PHE A 170 -3.73 -3.91 -1.98
C PHE A 170 -3.66 -2.44 -2.40
N SER A 171 -2.47 -1.91 -2.65
CA SER A 171 -2.25 -0.52 -3.09
C SER A 171 -3.06 -0.19 -4.34
N GLY A 172 -3.85 0.88 -4.28
CA GLY A 172 -4.78 1.31 -5.34
C GLY A 172 -6.11 0.54 -5.37
N GLY A 173 -6.27 -0.48 -4.51
CA GLY A 173 -7.48 -1.28 -4.43
C GLY A 173 -8.60 -0.61 -3.66
N PRO A 174 -9.87 -1.01 -3.94
CA PRO A 174 -11.05 -0.43 -3.31
C PRO A 174 -11.20 -0.86 -1.85
N VAL A 175 -11.72 0.04 -1.04
CA VAL A 175 -12.36 -0.26 0.25
C VAL A 175 -13.84 0.01 0.10
N ILE A 176 -14.66 -0.97 0.47
CA ILE A 176 -16.11 -0.91 0.36
C ILE A 176 -16.79 -1.08 1.72
N ASP A 177 -17.93 -0.44 1.89
CA ASP A 177 -18.81 -0.61 3.03
C ASP A 177 -19.65 -1.91 2.94
N THR A 178 -20.52 -2.12 3.93
CA THR A 178 -21.41 -3.28 3.97
C THR A 178 -22.52 -3.25 2.91
N ASP A 179 -22.83 -2.07 2.38
CA ASP A 179 -23.79 -1.90 1.27
C ASP A 179 -23.14 -2.13 -0.09
N GLY A 180 -21.83 -2.36 -0.15
CA GLY A 180 -21.07 -2.54 -1.39
C GLY A 180 -20.72 -1.23 -2.10
N LYS A 181 -20.79 -0.08 -1.41
CA LYS A 181 -20.39 1.21 -1.95
C LYS A 181 -18.89 1.43 -1.77
N LEU A 182 -18.26 2.06 -2.73
CA LEU A 182 -16.85 2.45 -2.65
C LEU A 182 -16.69 3.63 -1.68
N ILE A 183 -15.94 3.41 -0.60
CA ILE A 183 -15.67 4.45 0.41
C ILE A 183 -14.22 4.96 0.37
N GLY A 184 -13.31 4.25 -0.29
CA GLY A 184 -11.93 4.71 -0.40
C GLY A 184 -11.02 3.81 -1.22
N ILE A 185 -9.76 4.28 -1.35
CA ILE A 185 -8.67 3.63 -2.09
C ILE A 185 -7.51 3.39 -1.15
N THR A 186 -7.10 2.12 -0.98
CA THR A 186 -5.98 1.73 -0.11
C THR A 186 -4.66 2.28 -0.63
N PHE A 187 -3.81 2.84 0.25
CA PHE A 187 -2.50 3.33 -0.16
C PHE A 187 -1.33 2.84 0.71
N GLY A 188 -1.59 2.26 1.87
CA GLY A 188 -0.52 1.80 2.73
C GLY A 188 -1.00 1.06 3.96
N TYR A 189 -0.06 0.56 4.74
CA TYR A 189 -0.33 -0.09 6.01
C TYR A 189 0.81 0.11 7.01
N LYS A 190 0.52 -0.13 8.29
CA LYS A 190 1.50 -0.14 9.38
C LYS A 190 1.14 -1.24 10.36
N ASP A 191 2.09 -2.09 10.68
CA ASP A 191 1.95 -3.07 11.76
C ASP A 191 2.15 -2.37 13.11
N GLN A 192 1.20 -2.56 14.02
CA GLN A 192 1.19 -1.95 15.36
C GLN A 192 0.87 -3.04 16.39
N GLY A 193 1.92 -3.65 16.93
CA GLY A 193 1.77 -4.79 17.82
C GLY A 193 1.14 -5.99 17.10
N ALA A 194 0.00 -6.47 17.62
CA ALA A 194 -0.76 -7.57 17.02
C ALA A 194 -1.77 -7.12 15.95
N GLU A 195 -1.97 -5.82 15.78
CA GLU A 195 -2.93 -5.25 14.84
C GLU A 195 -2.19 -4.64 13.64
N ARG A 196 -2.78 -4.76 12.46
CA ARG A 196 -2.35 -4.03 11.27
C ARG A 196 -3.35 -2.93 10.99
N LEU A 197 -2.85 -1.71 10.88
CA LEU A 197 -3.61 -0.53 10.49
C LEU A 197 -3.41 -0.27 9.01
N ILE A 198 -4.51 -0.16 8.28
CA ILE A 198 -4.55 0.07 6.84
C ILE A 198 -5.01 1.50 6.60
N TYR A 199 -4.33 2.18 5.69
CA TYR A 199 -4.61 3.55 5.32
C TYR A 199 -5.31 3.58 3.96
N ALA A 200 -6.42 4.31 3.86
CA ALA A 200 -7.15 4.48 2.62
C ALA A 200 -7.55 5.95 2.42
N TYR A 201 -7.33 6.48 1.23
CA TYR A 201 -7.89 7.78 0.85
C TYR A 201 -9.41 7.69 0.82
N ASP A 202 -10.07 8.67 1.44
CA ASP A 202 -11.52 8.85 1.32
C ASP A 202 -11.89 9.07 -0.15
N ILE A 203 -12.96 8.44 -0.61
CA ILE A 203 -13.40 8.54 -2.00
C ILE A 203 -13.71 9.98 -2.42
N THR A 204 -14.21 10.82 -1.51
CA THR A 204 -14.47 12.23 -1.79
C THR A 204 -13.16 12.97 -2.07
N ARG A 205 -12.08 12.63 -1.34
CA ARG A 205 -10.75 13.16 -1.62
C ARG A 205 -10.25 12.70 -2.97
N VAL A 206 -10.40 11.42 -3.31
CA VAL A 206 -9.97 10.87 -4.61
C VAL A 206 -10.64 11.62 -5.76
N LEU A 207 -11.94 11.85 -5.69
CA LEU A 207 -12.68 12.59 -6.72
C LEU A 207 -12.28 14.07 -6.79
N THR A 208 -11.95 14.68 -5.65
CA THR A 208 -11.44 16.06 -5.59
C THR A 208 -10.09 16.16 -6.29
N GLU A 209 -9.15 15.24 -6.00
CA GLU A 209 -7.84 15.22 -6.63
C GLU A 209 -7.94 14.98 -8.15
N LEU A 210 -8.83 14.11 -8.61
CA LEU A 210 -9.08 13.94 -10.03
C LEU A 210 -9.48 15.27 -10.68
N SER A 211 -10.41 15.99 -10.07
CA SER A 211 -10.88 17.28 -10.63
C SER A 211 -9.79 18.36 -10.64
N LEU A 212 -8.79 18.29 -9.77
CA LEU A 212 -7.62 19.16 -9.79
C LEU A 212 -6.68 18.78 -10.93
N VAL A 213 -6.37 17.49 -11.06
CA VAL A 213 -5.51 16.97 -12.15
C VAL A 213 -6.09 17.28 -13.53
N GLU A 214 -7.42 17.18 -13.70
CA GLU A 214 -8.07 17.51 -14.99
C GLU A 214 -8.01 19.00 -15.35
N LYS A 215 -7.86 19.88 -14.35
CA LYS A 215 -7.75 21.34 -14.56
C LYS A 215 -6.31 21.79 -14.81
N GLU A 216 -5.31 20.98 -14.50
CA GLU A 216 -3.93 21.33 -14.77
C GLU A 216 -3.67 21.38 -16.28
N PRO A 217 -3.03 22.46 -16.80
CA PRO A 217 -2.69 22.55 -18.20
C PRO A 217 -1.77 21.39 -18.58
N ARG A 218 -2.16 20.59 -19.55
CA ARG A 218 -1.28 19.55 -20.09
C ARG A 218 -0.13 20.24 -20.81
N HIS A 219 1.02 20.28 -20.21
CA HIS A 219 2.24 20.66 -20.90
C HIS A 219 2.59 19.53 -21.89
N GLY A 220 2.25 19.74 -23.16
CA GLY A 220 2.58 18.87 -24.29
C GLY A 220 4.04 18.98 -24.68
#